data_38cf77d1e85d903063e27b1634b7d755
#
_entry.id   38cf77d1e85d903063e27b1634b7d755
#
_cell.length_a   1.000
_cell.length_b   1.000
_cell.length_c   1.000
_cell.angle_alpha   90.00
_cell.angle_beta   90.00
_cell.angle_gamma   90.00
#
_symmetry.space_group_name_H-M   'P 1'
#
loop_
_entity.id
_entity.type
_entity.pdbx_description
1 polymer ?
#
loop_
_entity_poly.entity_id
_entity_poly.type
_entity_poly.pdbx_seq_one_letter_code
_entity_poly.pdbx_strand_id
1 'polypeptide(L)'
;MRTIIDGLAFAKAVAHVSKTLIAGQRQAVRLAATGGGLRLDADGQYYSRADLDAETVEDGSAVVNGLWLSSVASVMPSEELNVETAGPKLRLDCRGIVMELPLIDDPAAEPNVPDLPEEWASIADGGLARAVGAVVHAADKGPNNPVLSAVRVRGLDGSIELSATNRYVAATARADGSADMDALVPAAWLKANAEGADRIGATGRMFAIAGPVYTDATPMVEGQAPVLAAIWPSKDAPLTLTMDRAELLEAARRVKAVKFSGGETVTLALAVGDDSITLGLDDAESGSGARQTVSAEVSGPVVDGHVEGAGRRLRLDARYVANACGALYGDRVTMYVALRSNGRYKPVLLACPDAPDGFDMRDEQLIVPILL
;
A
#
# COMPACT_ATOMS: atom_id res chain seq x y z
N MET A 1 25.48 2.26 -28.84
CA MET A 1 24.79 1.33 -27.94
C MET A 1 24.02 0.31 -28.78
N ARG A 2 24.27 -0.98 -28.51
CA ARG A 2 23.48 -2.07 -29.12
C ARG A 2 23.36 -3.21 -28.14
N THR A 3 22.15 -3.73 -27.94
CA THR A 3 21.85 -4.84 -27.03
C THR A 3 20.72 -5.71 -27.57
N ILE A 4 20.75 -6.99 -27.20
CA ILE A 4 19.73 -7.99 -27.53
C ILE A 4 19.07 -8.43 -26.24
N ILE A 5 17.76 -8.41 -26.17
CA ILE A 5 16.99 -8.62 -24.95
C ILE A 5 15.66 -9.34 -25.22
N ASP A 6 15.12 -10.03 -24.23
CA ASP A 6 13.76 -10.55 -24.27
C ASP A 6 12.74 -9.41 -24.38
N GLY A 7 11.93 -9.42 -25.43
CA GLY A 7 10.98 -8.34 -25.73
C GLY A 7 9.89 -8.16 -24.67
N LEU A 8 9.46 -9.26 -23.99
CA LEU A 8 8.49 -9.18 -22.91
C LEU A 8 9.08 -8.54 -21.65
N ALA A 9 10.33 -8.92 -21.30
CA ALA A 9 11.04 -8.32 -20.18
C ALA A 9 11.26 -6.83 -20.41
N PHE A 10 11.69 -6.45 -21.61
CA PHE A 10 11.85 -5.05 -22.02
C PHE A 10 10.52 -4.28 -21.91
N ALA A 11 9.43 -4.79 -22.46
CA ALA A 11 8.13 -4.14 -22.42
C ALA A 11 7.62 -3.92 -20.98
N LYS A 12 7.79 -4.92 -20.12
CA LYS A 12 7.45 -4.83 -18.68
C LYS A 12 8.28 -3.77 -17.97
N ALA A 13 9.58 -3.74 -18.22
CA ALA A 13 10.49 -2.76 -17.62
C ALA A 13 10.17 -1.33 -18.07
N VAL A 14 9.96 -1.13 -19.35
CA VAL A 14 9.53 0.18 -19.90
C VAL A 14 8.21 0.62 -19.28
N ALA A 15 7.23 -0.29 -19.19
CA ALA A 15 5.94 0.01 -18.56
C ALA A 15 6.09 0.38 -17.08
N HIS A 16 7.01 -0.31 -16.35
CA HIS A 16 7.26 -0.03 -14.95
C HIS A 16 7.88 1.36 -14.75
N VAL A 17 9.02 1.64 -15.38
CA VAL A 17 9.72 2.93 -15.21
C VAL A 17 8.90 4.11 -15.74
N SER A 18 8.03 3.87 -16.72
CA SER A 18 7.19 4.93 -17.29
C SER A 18 6.04 5.37 -16.35
N LYS A 19 5.72 4.61 -15.30
CA LYS A 19 4.68 4.99 -14.32
C LYS A 19 5.02 6.27 -13.57
N THR A 20 6.32 6.58 -13.39
CA THR A 20 6.75 7.81 -12.72
C THR A 20 6.57 9.07 -13.56
N LEU A 21 6.47 8.94 -14.89
CA LEU A 21 6.47 10.05 -15.82
C LEU A 21 5.17 10.86 -15.76
N ILE A 22 5.29 12.19 -15.97
CA ILE A 22 4.17 13.12 -15.99
C ILE A 22 4.08 13.73 -17.38
N ALA A 23 2.92 13.58 -18.04
CA ALA A 23 2.67 14.19 -19.33
C ALA A 23 2.88 15.71 -19.30
N GLY A 24 3.62 16.25 -20.30
CA GLY A 24 3.93 17.67 -20.41
C GLY A 24 5.05 18.17 -19.49
N GLN A 25 5.67 17.28 -18.69
CA GLN A 25 6.78 17.61 -17.80
C GLN A 25 8.00 16.73 -18.09
N ARG A 26 8.62 16.12 -17.05
CA ARG A 26 9.73 15.17 -17.21
C ARG A 26 9.23 13.87 -17.80
N GLN A 27 9.62 13.58 -19.04
CA GLN A 27 9.14 12.43 -19.80
C GLN A 27 10.28 11.57 -20.34
N ALA A 28 11.52 11.86 -19.95
CA ALA A 28 12.67 11.14 -20.47
C ALA A 28 12.88 9.81 -19.75
N VAL A 29 13.26 8.80 -20.53
CA VAL A 29 13.81 7.54 -20.06
C VAL A 29 15.21 7.40 -20.66
N ARG A 30 16.18 7.13 -19.81
CA ARG A 30 17.54 6.79 -20.21
C ARG A 30 17.67 5.28 -20.28
N LEU A 31 18.21 4.78 -21.39
CA LEU A 31 18.65 3.41 -21.58
C LEU A 31 20.16 3.40 -21.54
N ALA A 32 20.77 2.49 -20.79
CA ALA A 32 22.21 2.31 -20.73
C ALA A 32 22.58 0.81 -20.83
N ALA A 33 23.24 0.44 -21.91
CA ALA A 33 23.76 -0.91 -22.11
C ALA A 33 25.21 -0.96 -21.67
N THR A 34 25.54 -1.82 -20.71
CA THR A 34 26.88 -1.99 -20.16
C THR A 34 27.08 -3.42 -19.68
N GLY A 35 28.22 -4.04 -20.06
CA GLY A 35 28.77 -5.22 -19.39
C GLY A 35 27.88 -6.46 -19.26
N GLY A 36 26.85 -6.62 -20.10
CA GLY A 36 25.94 -7.76 -20.08
C GLY A 36 24.54 -7.46 -19.56
N GLY A 37 24.17 -6.19 -19.44
CA GLY A 37 22.81 -5.79 -19.02
C GLY A 37 22.33 -4.51 -19.68
N LEU A 38 21.03 -4.31 -19.62
CA LEU A 38 20.37 -3.06 -20.02
C LEU A 38 19.70 -2.43 -18.80
N ARG A 39 20.10 -1.19 -18.49
CA ARG A 39 19.48 -0.38 -17.44
C ARG A 39 18.54 0.66 -18.05
N LEU A 40 17.38 0.81 -17.47
CA LEU A 40 16.45 1.89 -17.73
C LEU A 40 16.31 2.77 -16.48
N ASP A 41 16.46 4.09 -16.64
CA ASP A 41 16.27 5.07 -15.58
C ASP A 41 15.18 6.07 -15.99
N ALA A 42 14.29 6.41 -15.07
CA ALA A 42 13.29 7.46 -15.23
C ALA A 42 13.15 8.28 -13.93
N ASP A 43 12.96 9.59 -14.07
CA ASP A 43 12.77 10.52 -12.95
C ASP A 43 11.59 11.46 -13.29
N GLY A 44 10.48 11.30 -12.56
CA GLY A 44 9.25 12.05 -12.74
C GLY A 44 8.65 12.46 -11.40
N GLN A 45 7.58 11.79 -10.97
CA GLN A 45 7.01 11.95 -9.62
C GLN A 45 7.93 11.34 -8.55
N TYR A 46 8.66 10.32 -8.93
CA TYR A 46 9.64 9.61 -8.12
C TYR A 46 10.70 9.03 -9.08
N TYR A 47 11.79 8.51 -8.56
CA TYR A 47 12.80 7.83 -9.36
C TYR A 47 12.44 6.34 -9.52
N SER A 48 12.61 5.81 -10.72
CA SER A 48 12.39 4.41 -11.04
C SER A 48 13.51 3.89 -11.94
N ARG A 49 14.02 2.70 -11.62
CA ARG A 49 15.06 1.98 -12.35
C ARG A 49 14.62 0.55 -12.63
N ALA A 50 15.00 0.06 -13.81
CA ALA A 50 14.97 -1.36 -14.12
C ALA A 50 16.34 -1.82 -14.58
N ASP A 51 16.88 -2.90 -14.01
CA ASP A 51 18.08 -3.57 -14.43
C ASP A 51 17.69 -4.93 -15.06
N LEU A 52 18.03 -5.11 -16.31
CA LEU A 52 17.62 -6.26 -17.13
C LEU A 52 18.84 -7.04 -17.62
N ASP A 53 18.76 -8.36 -17.57
CA ASP A 53 19.71 -9.21 -18.24
C ASP A 53 19.57 -9.05 -19.76
N ALA A 54 20.67 -8.75 -20.44
CA ALA A 54 20.69 -8.55 -21.88
C ALA A 54 22.09 -8.83 -22.45
N GLU A 55 22.15 -9.29 -23.69
CA GLU A 55 23.41 -9.44 -24.41
C GLU A 55 23.82 -8.06 -24.95
N THR A 56 24.83 -7.45 -24.32
CA THR A 56 25.38 -6.18 -24.77
C THR A 56 26.40 -6.41 -25.86
N VAL A 57 26.11 -5.99 -27.08
CA VAL A 57 26.97 -6.05 -28.24
C VAL A 57 27.88 -4.83 -28.31
N GLU A 58 27.36 -3.66 -27.93
CA GLU A 58 28.05 -2.37 -27.90
C GLU A 58 27.56 -1.52 -26.74
N ASP A 59 28.48 -1.16 -25.84
CA ASP A 59 28.17 -0.27 -24.72
C ASP A 59 27.69 1.12 -25.17
N GLY A 60 26.92 1.78 -24.32
CA GLY A 60 26.50 3.16 -24.58
C GLY A 60 25.17 3.48 -23.92
N SER A 61 24.68 4.68 -24.19
CA SER A 61 23.40 5.16 -23.65
C SER A 61 22.57 5.92 -24.66
N ALA A 62 21.29 5.97 -24.41
CA ALA A 62 20.32 6.73 -25.20
C ALA A 62 19.26 7.32 -24.28
N VAL A 63 18.80 8.53 -24.57
CA VAL A 63 17.69 9.18 -23.89
C VAL A 63 16.53 9.37 -24.88
N VAL A 64 15.34 8.93 -24.52
CA VAL A 64 14.15 9.02 -25.38
C VAL A 64 12.94 9.49 -24.60
N ASN A 65 11.88 9.88 -25.29
CA ASN A 65 10.59 10.12 -24.65
C ASN A 65 9.99 8.80 -24.15
N GLY A 66 9.86 8.64 -22.84
CA GLY A 66 9.42 7.41 -22.20
C GLY A 66 7.95 7.06 -22.46
N LEU A 67 7.06 8.07 -22.69
CA LEU A 67 5.67 7.80 -23.05
C LEU A 67 5.58 7.20 -24.46
N TRP A 68 6.41 7.71 -25.40
CA TRP A 68 6.50 7.13 -26.74
C TRP A 68 7.16 5.75 -26.68
N LEU A 69 8.24 5.59 -25.91
CA LEU A 69 8.89 4.29 -25.71
C LEU A 69 7.91 3.25 -25.14
N SER A 70 7.10 3.64 -24.14
CA SER A 70 6.07 2.77 -23.56
C SER A 70 5.00 2.36 -24.59
N SER A 71 4.56 3.30 -25.41
CA SER A 71 3.58 3.01 -26.48
C SER A 71 4.15 2.05 -27.51
N VAL A 72 5.40 2.23 -27.91
CA VAL A 72 6.08 1.34 -28.88
C VAL A 72 6.37 -0.02 -28.24
N ALA A 73 6.94 -0.08 -27.05
CA ALA A 73 7.27 -1.33 -26.39
C ALA A 73 6.03 -2.21 -26.12
N SER A 74 4.87 -1.60 -25.88
CA SER A 74 3.62 -2.33 -25.64
C SER A 74 3.08 -3.09 -26.83
N VAL A 75 3.53 -2.76 -28.05
CA VAL A 75 3.07 -3.41 -29.32
C VAL A 75 4.16 -4.23 -29.99
N MET A 76 5.39 -4.21 -29.44
CA MET A 76 6.47 -5.08 -29.93
C MET A 76 6.19 -6.53 -29.58
N PRO A 77 6.58 -7.49 -30.45
CA PRO A 77 6.53 -8.89 -30.11
C PRO A 77 7.35 -9.24 -28.87
N SER A 78 6.94 -10.31 -28.16
CA SER A 78 7.62 -10.77 -26.94
C SER A 78 8.86 -11.64 -27.16
N GLU A 79 9.30 -11.74 -28.41
CA GLU A 79 10.51 -12.47 -28.77
C GLU A 79 11.78 -11.64 -28.59
N GLU A 80 12.90 -12.16 -29.08
CA GLU A 80 14.18 -11.47 -29.06
C GLU A 80 14.11 -10.12 -29.77
N LEU A 81 14.44 -9.06 -29.03
CA LEU A 81 14.42 -7.68 -29.46
C LEU A 81 15.84 -7.12 -29.55
N ASN A 82 16.20 -6.58 -30.70
CA ASN A 82 17.43 -5.80 -30.86
C ASN A 82 17.12 -4.32 -30.60
N VAL A 83 17.85 -3.73 -29.64
CA VAL A 83 17.74 -2.33 -29.25
C VAL A 83 19.05 -1.64 -29.58
N GLU A 84 19.05 -0.68 -30.50
CA GLU A 84 20.29 0.00 -30.93
C GLU A 84 20.10 1.50 -31.17
N THR A 85 21.18 2.26 -31.02
CA THR A 85 21.22 3.65 -31.48
C THR A 85 21.65 3.69 -32.95
N ALA A 86 20.83 4.26 -33.82
CA ALA A 86 21.07 4.41 -35.24
C ALA A 86 21.01 5.91 -35.61
N GLY A 87 22.16 6.57 -35.62
CA GLY A 87 22.21 8.02 -35.79
C GLY A 87 21.43 8.75 -34.70
N PRO A 88 20.49 9.66 -35.02
CA PRO A 88 19.72 10.42 -34.03
C PRO A 88 18.49 9.66 -33.50
N LYS A 89 18.45 8.33 -33.64
CA LYS A 89 17.27 7.53 -33.28
C LYS A 89 17.65 6.31 -32.44
N LEU A 90 16.74 5.92 -31.54
CA LEU A 90 16.67 4.59 -30.96
C LEU A 90 15.86 3.71 -31.89
N ARG A 91 16.41 2.59 -32.32
CA ARG A 91 15.78 1.58 -33.18
C ARG A 91 15.50 0.32 -32.37
N LEU A 92 14.29 -0.15 -32.47
CA LEU A 92 13.81 -1.41 -31.92
C LEU A 92 13.48 -2.33 -33.10
N ASP A 93 14.13 -3.49 -33.20
CA ASP A 93 13.93 -4.44 -34.29
C ASP A 93 13.63 -5.84 -33.74
N CYS A 94 12.49 -6.38 -34.08
CA CYS A 94 12.09 -7.76 -33.78
C CYS A 94 11.51 -8.39 -35.04
N ARG A 95 12.18 -9.41 -35.59
CA ARG A 95 11.72 -10.19 -36.76
C ARG A 95 11.32 -9.30 -37.98
N GLY A 96 12.02 -8.21 -38.22
CA GLY A 96 11.74 -7.29 -39.31
C GLY A 96 10.62 -6.28 -39.02
N ILE A 97 10.06 -6.29 -37.80
CA ILE A 97 9.24 -5.18 -37.31
C ILE A 97 10.20 -4.16 -36.73
N VAL A 98 10.28 -3.00 -37.38
CA VAL A 98 11.21 -1.93 -36.99
C VAL A 98 10.42 -0.73 -36.50
N MET A 99 10.75 -0.28 -35.30
CA MET A 99 10.23 0.96 -34.73
C MET A 99 11.41 1.89 -34.41
N GLU A 100 11.23 3.17 -34.69
CA GLU A 100 12.27 4.18 -34.45
C GLU A 100 11.72 5.35 -33.63
N LEU A 101 12.47 5.76 -32.61
CA LEU A 101 12.17 6.89 -31.74
C LEU A 101 13.30 7.92 -31.83
N PRO A 102 13.03 9.21 -31.90
CA PRO A 102 14.06 10.23 -31.85
C PRO A 102 14.77 10.21 -30.50
N LEU A 103 16.09 10.34 -30.51
CA LEU A 103 16.87 10.59 -29.32
C LEU A 103 16.64 12.03 -28.83
N ILE A 104 16.73 12.20 -27.53
CA ILE A 104 16.75 13.51 -26.90
C ILE A 104 18.22 13.87 -26.67
N ASP A 105 18.71 14.86 -27.41
CA ASP A 105 20.08 15.37 -27.30
C ASP A 105 20.09 16.67 -26.46
N ASP A 106 19.57 16.53 -25.22
CA ASP A 106 19.56 17.60 -24.23
C ASP A 106 19.98 17.04 -22.87
N PRO A 107 21.16 17.37 -22.36
CA PRO A 107 21.62 16.92 -21.07
C PRO A 107 20.66 17.28 -19.89
N ALA A 108 19.89 18.35 -20.03
CA ALA A 108 18.92 18.74 -19.02
C ALA A 108 17.68 17.81 -18.99
N ALA A 109 17.46 17.02 -20.04
CA ALA A 109 16.39 16.04 -20.12
C ALA A 109 16.77 14.69 -19.49
N GLU A 110 18.05 14.45 -19.21
CA GLU A 110 18.46 13.19 -18.55
C GLU A 110 17.77 13.01 -17.21
N PRO A 111 17.30 11.79 -16.88
CA PRO A 111 16.79 11.48 -15.56
C PRO A 111 17.84 11.76 -14.48
N ASN A 112 17.42 12.45 -13.42
CA ASN A 112 18.26 12.68 -12.26
C ASN A 112 18.28 11.42 -11.40
N VAL A 113 19.44 10.78 -11.26
CA VAL A 113 19.63 9.61 -10.42
C VAL A 113 19.89 10.08 -9.00
N PRO A 114 18.99 9.83 -8.03
CA PRO A 114 19.22 10.21 -6.65
C PRO A 114 20.31 9.32 -6.00
N ASP A 115 20.83 9.78 -4.88
CA ASP A 115 21.65 8.92 -4.03
C ASP A 115 20.75 7.79 -3.51
N LEU A 116 21.08 6.56 -3.90
CA LEU A 116 20.40 5.35 -3.42
C LEU A 116 21.07 4.83 -2.15
N PRO A 117 20.38 4.09 -1.29
CA PRO A 117 20.97 3.47 -0.11
C PRO A 117 22.17 2.59 -0.46
N GLU A 118 23.25 2.73 0.28
CA GLU A 118 24.42 1.81 0.20
C GLU A 118 24.09 0.52 0.97
N GLU A 119 23.35 0.64 2.07
CA GLU A 119 22.91 -0.49 2.88
C GLU A 119 21.41 -0.74 2.68
N TRP A 120 21.09 -2.00 2.45
CA TRP A 120 19.73 -2.45 2.20
C TRP A 120 19.30 -3.46 3.27
N ALA A 121 18.14 -3.24 3.84
CA ALA A 121 17.48 -4.20 4.72
C ALA A 121 16.68 -5.19 3.88
N SER A 122 16.96 -6.47 4.04
CA SER A 122 16.17 -7.53 3.40
C SER A 122 14.84 -7.73 4.10
N ILE A 123 13.82 -7.99 3.33
CA ILE A 123 12.45 -8.33 3.78
C ILE A 123 12.09 -9.68 3.17
N ALA A 124 11.39 -10.52 3.93
CA ALA A 124 10.88 -11.77 3.41
C ALA A 124 9.99 -11.56 2.17
N ASP A 125 10.04 -12.49 1.22
CA ASP A 125 9.30 -12.41 -0.05
C ASP A 125 7.80 -12.15 0.20
N GLY A 126 7.27 -11.16 -0.52
CA GLY A 126 5.89 -10.68 -0.35
C GLY A 126 5.60 -9.95 0.98
N GLY A 127 6.54 -9.92 1.92
CA GLY A 127 6.35 -9.35 3.26
C GLY A 127 6.05 -7.85 3.23
N LEU A 128 6.75 -7.08 2.38
CA LEU A 128 6.50 -5.64 2.24
C LEU A 128 5.13 -5.36 1.64
N ALA A 129 4.78 -6.02 0.54
CA ALA A 129 3.49 -5.83 -0.14
C ALA A 129 2.32 -6.17 0.79
N ARG A 130 2.43 -7.27 1.55
CA ARG A 130 1.45 -7.66 2.57
C ARG A 130 1.31 -6.59 3.66
N ALA A 131 2.41 -6.15 4.27
CA ALA A 131 2.38 -5.17 5.35
C ALA A 131 1.86 -3.80 4.86
N VAL A 132 2.22 -3.37 3.66
CA VAL A 132 1.66 -2.17 3.02
C VAL A 132 0.16 -2.32 2.80
N GLY A 133 -0.30 -3.47 2.27
CA GLY A 133 -1.72 -3.78 2.10
C GLY A 133 -2.52 -3.69 3.40
N ALA A 134 -1.91 -4.12 4.51
CA ALA A 134 -2.54 -4.10 5.83
C ALA A 134 -2.70 -2.68 6.42
N VAL A 135 -1.88 -1.70 6.03
CA VAL A 135 -1.89 -0.37 6.68
C VAL A 135 -2.30 0.78 5.78
N VAL A 136 -2.09 0.69 4.48
CA VAL A 136 -2.23 1.84 3.55
C VAL A 136 -3.63 2.43 3.53
N HIS A 137 -4.67 1.64 3.81
CA HIS A 137 -6.05 2.12 3.84
C HIS A 137 -6.33 3.07 5.01
N ALA A 138 -5.52 3.03 6.07
CA ALA A 138 -5.65 3.90 7.24
C ALA A 138 -5.00 5.27 7.03
N ALA A 139 -4.17 5.46 6.00
CA ALA A 139 -3.62 6.77 5.67
C ALA A 139 -4.71 7.73 5.14
N ASP A 140 -4.50 9.03 5.37
CA ASP A 140 -5.35 10.08 4.81
C ASP A 140 -5.19 10.14 3.29
N LYS A 141 -6.28 10.38 2.59
CA LYS A 141 -6.29 10.54 1.12
C LYS A 141 -6.25 11.99 0.68
N GLY A 142 -6.40 12.92 1.62
CA GLY A 142 -6.41 14.35 1.33
C GLY A 142 -5.01 14.95 1.22
N PRO A 143 -4.85 16.02 0.41
CA PRO A 143 -3.56 16.68 0.24
C PRO A 143 -3.15 17.56 1.42
N ASN A 144 -4.06 17.83 2.37
CA ASN A 144 -3.89 18.86 3.38
C ASN A 144 -2.97 18.46 4.55
N ASN A 145 -2.67 17.17 4.71
CA ASN A 145 -1.83 16.70 5.79
C ASN A 145 -0.87 15.60 5.31
N PRO A 146 0.30 15.97 4.76
CA PRO A 146 1.26 15.02 4.23
C PRO A 146 1.68 13.93 5.21
N VAL A 147 1.82 14.25 6.51
CA VAL A 147 2.20 13.29 7.55
C VAL A 147 1.14 12.21 7.73
N LEU A 148 -0.14 12.55 7.65
CA LEU A 148 -1.24 11.56 7.73
C LEU A 148 -1.44 10.81 6.40
N SER A 149 -1.00 11.36 5.28
CA SER A 149 -1.02 10.70 3.96
C SER A 149 0.19 9.78 3.76
N ALA A 150 1.03 9.62 4.78
CA ALA A 150 2.19 8.75 4.79
C ALA A 150 1.98 7.50 5.62
N VAL A 151 2.74 6.47 5.31
CA VAL A 151 2.98 5.29 6.14
C VAL A 151 4.31 5.50 6.85
N ARG A 152 4.35 5.33 8.17
CA ARG A 152 5.61 5.24 8.91
C ARG A 152 6.19 3.86 8.73
N VAL A 153 7.43 3.79 8.29
CA VAL A 153 8.23 2.57 8.19
C VAL A 153 9.33 2.65 9.23
N ARG A 154 9.32 1.76 10.20
CA ARG A 154 10.26 1.77 11.33
C ARG A 154 10.89 0.41 11.54
N GLY A 155 12.22 0.39 11.64
CA GLY A 155 12.96 -0.78 12.07
C GLY A 155 12.74 -1.06 13.54
N LEU A 156 12.51 -2.33 13.86
CA LEU A 156 12.47 -2.89 15.21
C LEU A 156 13.43 -4.07 15.25
N ASP A 157 13.69 -4.58 16.46
CA ASP A 157 14.50 -5.78 16.60
C ASP A 157 13.84 -6.98 15.89
N GLY A 158 14.48 -7.46 14.82
CA GLY A 158 14.01 -8.59 14.00
C GLY A 158 12.79 -8.34 13.11
N SER A 159 12.26 -7.11 13.06
CA SER A 159 11.10 -6.80 12.21
C SER A 159 11.07 -5.36 11.74
N ILE A 160 10.30 -5.10 10.70
CA ILE A 160 10.00 -3.78 10.17
C ILE A 160 8.51 -3.52 10.38
N GLU A 161 8.21 -2.52 11.19
CA GLU A 161 6.84 -2.09 11.48
C GLU A 161 6.40 -1.01 10.51
N LEU A 162 5.24 -1.21 9.91
CA LEU A 162 4.53 -0.22 9.14
C LEU A 162 3.32 0.27 9.94
N SER A 163 3.07 1.57 9.94
CA SER A 163 1.87 2.12 10.60
C SER A 163 1.33 3.34 9.86
N ALA A 164 0.01 3.50 9.89
CA ALA A 164 -0.68 4.63 9.28
C ALA A 164 -1.92 5.03 10.10
N THR A 165 -2.34 6.29 9.98
CA THR A 165 -3.58 6.79 10.58
C THR A 165 -4.10 8.03 9.87
N ASN A 166 -5.44 8.18 9.84
CA ASN A 166 -6.12 9.42 9.44
C ASN A 166 -6.89 10.06 10.60
N ARG A 167 -6.56 9.72 11.85
CA ARG A 167 -7.22 10.12 13.11
C ARG A 167 -8.50 9.35 13.44
N TYR A 168 -9.18 8.76 12.47
CA TYR A 168 -10.41 7.97 12.66
C TYR A 168 -10.14 6.47 12.65
N VAL A 169 -9.11 6.08 11.95
CA VAL A 169 -8.56 4.72 11.94
C VAL A 169 -7.06 4.77 12.11
N ALA A 170 -6.49 3.71 12.64
CA ALA A 170 -5.06 3.46 12.60
C ALA A 170 -4.83 1.98 12.32
N ALA A 171 -3.72 1.67 11.68
CA ALA A 171 -3.32 0.30 11.37
C ALA A 171 -1.83 0.12 11.63
N THR A 172 -1.46 -1.06 12.10
CA THR A 172 -0.07 -1.52 12.20
C THR A 172 0.07 -2.89 11.57
N ALA A 173 1.21 -3.12 10.94
CA ALA A 173 1.59 -4.42 10.41
C ALA A 173 3.10 -4.59 10.50
N ARG A 174 3.59 -5.82 10.49
CA ARG A 174 5.01 -6.11 10.53
C ARG A 174 5.42 -7.03 9.38
N ALA A 175 6.60 -6.79 8.87
CA ALA A 175 7.31 -7.69 7.97
C ALA A 175 8.58 -8.16 8.65
N ASP A 176 8.98 -9.43 8.42
CA ASP A 176 10.25 -9.96 8.91
C ASP A 176 11.39 -9.27 8.18
N GLY A 177 12.37 -8.83 8.94
CA GLY A 177 13.52 -8.08 8.45
C GLY A 177 14.16 -7.26 9.56
N SER A 178 15.30 -6.67 9.28
CA SER A 178 15.99 -5.79 10.23
C SER A 178 16.49 -4.55 9.50
N ALA A 179 16.12 -3.39 10.00
CA ALA A 179 16.53 -2.10 9.45
C ALA A 179 16.76 -1.10 10.58
N ASP A 180 17.74 -0.23 10.45
CA ASP A 180 17.88 0.96 11.32
C ASP A 180 17.32 2.17 10.58
N MET A 181 15.99 2.34 10.67
CA MET A 181 15.30 3.45 10.01
C MET A 181 14.02 3.84 10.74
N ASP A 182 13.62 5.10 10.54
CA ASP A 182 12.32 5.65 10.93
C ASP A 182 11.90 6.68 9.87
N ALA A 183 11.09 6.28 8.91
CA ALA A 183 10.77 7.04 7.73
C ALA A 183 9.26 7.23 7.57
N LEU A 184 8.85 8.41 7.11
CA LEU A 184 7.49 8.68 6.64
C LEU A 184 7.47 8.62 5.11
N VAL A 185 6.79 7.62 4.56
CA VAL A 185 6.79 7.33 3.12
C VAL A 185 5.39 7.56 2.56
N PRO A 186 5.23 8.25 1.41
CA PRO A 186 3.91 8.50 0.83
C PRO A 186 3.14 7.19 0.63
N ALA A 187 1.94 7.07 1.22
CA ALA A 187 1.14 5.85 1.21
C ALA A 187 0.74 5.41 -0.22
N ALA A 188 0.43 6.38 -1.09
CA ALA A 188 0.07 6.10 -2.48
C ALA A 188 1.24 5.49 -3.26
N TRP A 189 2.46 5.98 -3.01
CA TRP A 189 3.66 5.46 -3.65
C TRP A 189 4.00 4.04 -3.17
N LEU A 190 3.97 3.78 -1.85
CA LEU A 190 4.16 2.43 -1.32
C LEU A 190 3.16 1.45 -1.91
N LYS A 191 1.88 1.83 -1.95
CA LYS A 191 0.82 1.00 -2.54
C LYS A 191 1.09 0.63 -4.00
N ALA A 192 1.67 1.55 -4.77
CA ALA A 192 1.90 1.36 -6.19
C ALA A 192 3.16 0.52 -6.50
N ASN A 193 4.14 0.50 -5.57
CA ASN A 193 5.49 0.00 -5.88
C ASN A 193 5.98 -1.13 -4.94
N ALA A 194 5.28 -1.45 -3.85
CA ALA A 194 5.73 -2.48 -2.89
C ALA A 194 5.72 -3.91 -3.42
N GLU A 195 5.01 -4.18 -4.52
CA GLU A 195 4.91 -5.52 -5.10
C GLU A 195 6.25 -5.98 -5.66
N GLY A 196 6.70 -7.18 -5.27
CA GLY A 196 7.97 -7.76 -5.72
C GLY A 196 9.22 -7.13 -5.12
N ALA A 197 9.08 -6.20 -4.16
CA ALA A 197 10.21 -5.65 -3.42
C ALA A 197 10.61 -6.60 -2.27
N ASP A 198 11.90 -6.92 -2.20
CA ASP A 198 12.52 -7.78 -1.18
C ASP A 198 13.54 -7.02 -0.31
N ARG A 199 13.79 -5.75 -0.62
CA ARG A 199 14.73 -4.88 0.10
C ARG A 199 14.18 -3.47 0.23
N ILE A 200 14.49 -2.83 1.37
CA ILE A 200 14.22 -1.41 1.61
C ILE A 200 15.48 -0.71 2.11
N GLY A 201 15.53 0.58 1.92
CA GLY A 201 16.62 1.40 2.44
C GLY A 201 16.22 2.88 2.49
N ALA A 202 16.97 3.66 3.24
CA ALA A 202 16.82 5.10 3.30
C ALA A 202 18.18 5.77 3.27
N THR A 203 18.26 6.90 2.57
CA THR A 203 19.48 7.72 2.55
C THR A 203 19.08 9.20 2.43
N GLY A 204 19.68 10.05 3.28
CA GLY A 204 19.33 11.47 3.29
C GLY A 204 17.85 11.70 3.47
N ARG A 205 17.19 12.19 2.40
CA ARG A 205 15.74 12.44 2.36
C ARG A 205 14.97 11.44 1.48
N MET A 206 15.66 10.41 0.97
CA MET A 206 15.07 9.43 0.06
C MET A 206 14.79 8.13 0.79
N PHE A 207 13.65 7.53 0.49
CA PHE A 207 13.32 6.15 0.81
C PHE A 207 13.29 5.35 -0.48
N ALA A 208 13.85 4.17 -0.46
CA ALA A 208 13.94 3.31 -1.64
C ALA A 208 13.49 1.88 -1.31
N ILE A 209 12.94 1.22 -2.32
CA ILE A 209 12.62 -0.20 -2.34
C ILE A 209 13.31 -0.83 -3.54
N ALA A 210 13.70 -2.08 -3.41
CA ALA A 210 14.29 -2.81 -4.51
C ALA A 210 13.81 -4.27 -4.51
N GLY A 211 13.72 -4.84 -5.70
CA GLY A 211 13.55 -6.25 -5.98
C GLY A 211 14.62 -6.72 -6.96
N PRO A 212 14.48 -7.92 -7.54
CA PRO A 212 15.48 -8.47 -8.46
C PRO A 212 15.71 -7.62 -9.72
N VAL A 213 14.66 -6.93 -10.19
CA VAL A 213 14.67 -6.17 -11.46
C VAL A 213 14.51 -4.67 -11.23
N TYR A 214 13.66 -4.27 -10.28
CA TYR A 214 13.26 -2.88 -10.11
C TYR A 214 13.84 -2.27 -8.85
N THR A 215 14.17 -0.98 -8.95
CA THR A 215 14.52 -0.12 -7.81
C THR A 215 13.74 1.18 -7.96
N ASP A 216 12.92 1.48 -6.97
CA ASP A 216 12.13 2.70 -6.93
C ASP A 216 12.51 3.53 -5.69
N ALA A 217 12.60 4.85 -5.84
CA ALA A 217 12.94 5.74 -4.74
C ALA A 217 12.07 6.99 -4.74
N THR A 218 11.64 7.42 -3.55
CA THR A 218 10.78 8.58 -3.37
C THR A 218 11.30 9.48 -2.25
N PRO A 219 11.10 10.81 -2.33
CA PRO A 219 11.34 11.67 -1.18
C PRO A 219 10.48 11.25 0.02
N MET A 220 11.09 11.22 1.21
CA MET A 220 10.38 11.03 2.46
C MET A 220 9.55 12.27 2.81
N VAL A 221 8.44 12.06 3.51
CA VAL A 221 7.61 13.14 4.05
C VAL A 221 8.26 13.72 5.30
N GLU A 222 8.44 15.04 5.32
CA GLU A 222 8.98 15.72 6.50
C GLU A 222 7.90 15.87 7.58
N GLY A 223 8.28 15.63 8.83
CA GLY A 223 7.40 15.80 10.00
C GLY A 223 7.56 14.71 11.04
N GLN A 224 6.75 14.80 12.09
CA GLN A 224 6.71 13.78 13.14
C GLN A 224 5.53 12.84 12.94
N ALA A 225 5.79 11.55 12.94
CA ALA A 225 4.75 10.53 12.92
C ALA A 225 3.87 10.64 14.18
N PRO A 226 2.55 10.44 14.07
CA PRO A 226 1.67 10.36 15.22
C PRO A 226 2.09 9.25 16.19
N VAL A 227 2.05 9.53 17.50
CA VAL A 227 2.36 8.56 18.55
C VAL A 227 1.13 7.67 18.78
N LEU A 228 1.06 6.55 18.09
CA LEU A 228 -0.08 5.63 18.15
C LEU A 228 -0.13 4.83 19.44
N ALA A 229 1.01 4.54 20.08
CA ALA A 229 1.08 3.74 21.31
C ALA A 229 0.21 4.28 22.44
N ALA A 230 0.03 5.60 22.54
CA ALA A 230 -0.78 6.23 23.58
C ALA A 230 -2.29 5.97 23.44
N ILE A 231 -2.77 5.63 22.24
CA ILE A 231 -4.19 5.41 21.95
C ILE A 231 -4.50 3.94 21.67
N TRP A 232 -3.47 3.08 21.59
CA TRP A 232 -3.63 1.67 21.25
C TRP A 232 -4.29 0.91 22.40
N PRO A 233 -5.45 0.26 22.20
CA PRO A 233 -6.12 -0.47 23.26
C PRO A 233 -5.38 -1.74 23.64
N SER A 234 -5.55 -2.18 24.87
CA SER A 234 -5.10 -3.50 25.30
C SER A 234 -6.03 -4.58 24.71
N LYS A 235 -5.45 -5.75 24.40
CA LYS A 235 -6.22 -6.97 24.11
C LYS A 235 -6.89 -7.57 25.35
N ASP A 236 -6.54 -7.09 26.54
CA ASP A 236 -7.25 -7.37 27.79
C ASP A 236 -8.48 -6.44 27.90
N ALA A 237 -9.45 -6.68 27.05
CA ALA A 237 -10.68 -5.89 26.96
C ALA A 237 -11.84 -6.61 27.68
N PRO A 238 -12.74 -5.87 28.37
CA PRO A 238 -13.86 -6.48 29.09
C PRO A 238 -14.86 -7.21 28.19
N LEU A 239 -14.96 -6.81 26.91
CA LEU A 239 -15.77 -7.50 25.91
C LEU A 239 -14.93 -7.83 24.69
N THR A 240 -14.99 -9.09 24.28
CA THR A 240 -14.41 -9.58 23.02
C THR A 240 -15.49 -10.23 22.17
N LEU A 241 -15.45 -9.97 20.87
CA LEU A 241 -16.37 -10.48 19.85
C LEU A 241 -15.54 -11.15 18.76
N THR A 242 -15.54 -12.48 18.70
CA THR A 242 -14.76 -13.23 17.70
C THR A 242 -15.71 -13.86 16.69
N MET A 243 -15.45 -13.64 15.41
CA MET A 243 -16.32 -14.05 14.31
C MET A 243 -15.54 -14.39 13.04
N ASP A 244 -16.21 -14.98 12.07
CA ASP A 244 -15.66 -15.15 10.73
C ASP A 244 -15.38 -13.78 10.09
N ARG A 245 -14.15 -13.60 9.63
CA ARG A 245 -13.68 -12.32 9.06
C ARG A 245 -14.35 -12.01 7.73
N ALA A 246 -14.54 -13.01 6.88
CA ALA A 246 -15.16 -12.81 5.58
C ALA A 246 -16.65 -12.47 5.72
N GLU A 247 -17.34 -13.11 6.66
CA GLU A 247 -18.75 -12.82 6.98
C GLU A 247 -18.93 -11.38 7.48
N LEU A 248 -18.07 -10.93 8.42
CA LEU A 248 -18.10 -9.55 8.90
C LEU A 248 -17.80 -8.54 7.78
N LEU A 249 -16.81 -8.83 6.94
CA LEU A 249 -16.45 -8.00 5.77
C LEU A 249 -17.64 -7.82 4.83
N GLU A 250 -18.29 -8.93 4.45
CA GLU A 250 -19.43 -8.88 3.54
C GLU A 250 -20.65 -8.19 4.17
N ALA A 251 -20.89 -8.41 5.47
CA ALA A 251 -21.94 -7.71 6.21
C ALA A 251 -21.72 -6.19 6.22
N ALA A 252 -20.50 -5.75 6.51
CA ALA A 252 -20.15 -4.33 6.48
C ALA A 252 -20.28 -3.72 5.07
N ARG A 253 -19.90 -4.46 4.02
CA ARG A 253 -20.05 -4.05 2.61
C ARG A 253 -21.52 -3.90 2.22
N ARG A 254 -22.39 -4.85 2.61
CA ARG A 254 -23.82 -4.81 2.29
C ARG A 254 -24.51 -3.66 3.00
N VAL A 255 -24.25 -3.47 4.29
CA VAL A 255 -24.82 -2.34 5.04
C VAL A 255 -24.37 -1.00 4.45
N LYS A 256 -23.09 -0.88 4.08
CA LYS A 256 -22.56 0.30 3.41
C LYS A 256 -23.27 0.61 2.09
N ALA A 257 -23.68 -0.40 1.34
CA ALA A 257 -24.31 -0.24 0.01
C ALA A 257 -25.71 0.40 0.07
N VAL A 258 -26.37 0.40 1.24
CA VAL A 258 -27.76 0.88 1.42
C VAL A 258 -27.84 2.39 1.70
N LYS A 259 -26.70 3.08 1.87
CA LYS A 259 -26.72 4.51 2.09
C LYS A 259 -26.93 5.29 0.79
N PHE A 260 -28.02 6.04 0.72
CA PHE A 260 -28.37 6.88 -0.43
C PHE A 260 -28.33 8.39 -0.14
N SER A 261 -28.24 8.81 1.12
CA SER A 261 -28.09 10.22 1.49
C SER A 261 -26.63 10.69 1.37
N GLY A 262 -26.44 11.93 0.96
CA GLY A 262 -25.16 12.52 0.54
C GLY A 262 -24.14 12.83 1.64
N GLY A 263 -23.95 12.01 2.65
CA GLY A 263 -22.90 12.19 3.66
C GLY A 263 -21.73 11.22 3.45
N GLU A 264 -20.52 11.60 3.86
CA GLU A 264 -19.34 10.74 3.73
C GLU A 264 -19.33 9.55 4.70
N THR A 265 -19.97 9.67 5.88
CA THR A 265 -19.94 8.65 6.94
C THR A 265 -21.10 7.70 6.84
N VAL A 266 -20.84 6.40 6.87
CA VAL A 266 -21.87 5.34 6.91
C VAL A 266 -21.90 4.74 8.32
N THR A 267 -22.78 5.25 9.18
CA THR A 267 -22.86 4.84 10.59
C THR A 267 -23.43 3.43 10.71
N LEU A 268 -22.63 2.51 11.20
CA LEU A 268 -22.97 1.15 11.51
C LEU A 268 -23.18 1.01 13.02
N ALA A 269 -24.41 0.73 13.45
CA ALA A 269 -24.70 0.42 14.85
C ALA A 269 -24.56 -1.09 15.08
N LEU A 270 -23.83 -1.48 16.14
CA LEU A 270 -23.69 -2.87 16.56
C LEU A 270 -24.62 -3.16 17.74
N ALA A 271 -25.46 -4.16 17.60
CA ALA A 271 -26.16 -4.79 18.70
C ALA A 271 -25.56 -6.16 18.97
N VAL A 272 -25.15 -6.40 20.21
CA VAL A 272 -24.49 -7.64 20.64
C VAL A 272 -25.53 -8.57 21.28
N GLY A 273 -25.68 -9.77 20.72
CA GLY A 273 -26.46 -10.86 21.29
C GLY A 273 -25.61 -11.83 22.12
N ASP A 274 -26.16 -12.97 22.48
CA ASP A 274 -25.44 -13.98 23.26
C ASP A 274 -24.38 -14.74 22.42
N ASP A 275 -24.70 -14.97 21.14
CA ASP A 275 -23.88 -15.73 20.19
C ASP A 275 -23.75 -15.06 18.81
N SER A 276 -24.06 -13.77 18.72
CA SER A 276 -24.11 -13.05 17.47
C SER A 276 -24.00 -11.54 17.68
N ILE A 277 -23.65 -10.83 16.58
CA ILE A 277 -23.76 -9.39 16.49
C ILE A 277 -24.71 -9.02 15.34
N THR A 278 -25.56 -8.01 15.56
CA THR A 278 -26.37 -7.44 14.49
C THR A 278 -25.81 -6.09 14.11
N LEU A 279 -25.42 -5.97 12.85
CA LEU A 279 -24.99 -4.75 12.19
C LEU A 279 -26.20 -4.04 11.62
N GLY A 280 -26.46 -2.80 12.02
CA GLY A 280 -27.62 -2.03 11.59
C GLY A 280 -27.25 -0.64 11.06
N LEU A 281 -27.92 -0.23 10.01
CA LEU A 281 -27.96 1.14 9.50
C LEU A 281 -29.42 1.58 9.45
N ASP A 282 -29.71 2.71 10.08
CA ASP A 282 -30.98 3.40 9.93
C ASP A 282 -30.66 4.82 9.39
N ASP A 283 -30.98 5.07 8.13
CA ASP A 283 -30.83 6.38 7.50
C ASP A 283 -32.16 7.15 7.58
N ALA A 284 -32.25 8.06 8.53
CA ALA A 284 -33.47 8.82 8.78
C ALA A 284 -33.80 9.78 7.64
N GLU A 285 -32.83 10.21 6.83
CA GLU A 285 -33.06 11.15 5.73
C GLU A 285 -33.71 10.48 4.52
N SER A 286 -33.23 9.29 4.16
CA SER A 286 -33.76 8.53 3.02
C SER A 286 -34.89 7.56 3.42
N GLY A 287 -35.08 7.31 4.70
CA GLY A 287 -35.95 6.25 5.20
C GLY A 287 -35.41 4.83 4.90
N SER A 288 -34.17 4.73 4.50
CA SER A 288 -33.51 3.45 4.16
C SER A 288 -32.93 2.80 5.39
N GLY A 289 -32.96 1.47 5.44
CA GLY A 289 -32.39 0.70 6.53
C GLY A 289 -31.77 -0.61 6.03
N ALA A 290 -30.77 -1.10 6.75
CA ALA A 290 -30.23 -2.41 6.55
C ALA A 290 -29.90 -3.06 7.88
N ARG A 291 -30.10 -4.36 7.98
CA ARG A 291 -29.67 -5.16 9.13
C ARG A 291 -29.13 -6.49 8.64
N GLN A 292 -28.00 -6.89 9.24
CA GLN A 292 -27.44 -8.21 9.03
C GLN A 292 -26.89 -8.73 10.35
N THR A 293 -27.24 -9.98 10.69
CA THR A 293 -26.69 -10.69 11.84
C THR A 293 -25.52 -11.55 11.37
N VAL A 294 -24.46 -11.56 12.17
CA VAL A 294 -23.25 -12.35 11.99
C VAL A 294 -23.03 -13.16 13.25
N SER A 295 -22.76 -14.46 13.13
CA SER A 295 -22.45 -15.32 14.28
C SER A 295 -21.16 -14.87 14.93
N ALA A 296 -21.12 -14.85 16.26
CA ALA A 296 -19.96 -14.41 17.01
C ALA A 296 -19.84 -15.15 18.35
N GLU A 297 -18.61 -15.49 18.72
CA GLU A 297 -18.29 -15.89 20.10
C GLU A 297 -18.20 -14.62 20.94
N VAL A 298 -19.11 -14.44 21.87
CA VAL A 298 -19.22 -13.26 22.74
C VAL A 298 -18.63 -13.61 24.10
N SER A 299 -17.62 -12.88 24.55
CA SER A 299 -17.03 -13.04 25.88
C SER A 299 -17.00 -11.69 26.60
N GLY A 300 -17.76 -11.57 27.67
CA GLY A 300 -17.86 -10.38 28.50
C GLY A 300 -19.30 -9.93 28.76
N PRO A 301 -19.48 -8.91 29.61
CA PRO A 301 -20.80 -8.48 30.06
C PRO A 301 -21.54 -7.65 28.98
N VAL A 302 -22.73 -8.13 28.61
CA VAL A 302 -23.62 -7.46 27.64
C VAL A 302 -24.97 -7.20 28.30
N VAL A 303 -25.50 -6.00 28.14
CA VAL A 303 -26.81 -5.58 28.63
C VAL A 303 -27.54 -4.82 27.49
N ASP A 304 -28.75 -5.20 27.18
CA ASP A 304 -29.60 -4.56 26.15
C ASP A 304 -28.90 -4.38 24.78
N GLY A 305 -28.04 -5.36 24.42
CA GLY A 305 -27.32 -5.37 23.14
C GLY A 305 -26.10 -4.44 23.07
N HIS A 306 -25.55 -4.03 24.22
CA HIS A 306 -24.32 -3.24 24.29
C HIS A 306 -23.49 -3.64 25.53
N VAL A 307 -22.26 -3.14 25.59
CA VAL A 307 -21.36 -3.37 26.75
C VAL A 307 -21.99 -2.84 28.02
N GLU A 308 -21.99 -3.64 29.08
CA GLU A 308 -22.45 -3.19 30.38
C GLU A 308 -21.75 -1.89 30.81
N GLY A 309 -22.52 -0.90 31.26
CA GLY A 309 -22.05 0.44 31.60
C GLY A 309 -21.92 1.41 30.43
N ALA A 310 -22.15 0.95 29.18
CA ALA A 310 -22.27 1.84 28.04
C ALA A 310 -23.72 2.33 27.92
N GLY A 311 -23.97 3.62 28.00
CA GLY A 311 -25.31 4.17 27.85
C GLY A 311 -25.89 4.06 26.44
N ARG A 312 -25.21 3.43 25.48
CA ARG A 312 -25.61 3.35 24.07
C ARG A 312 -24.89 2.22 23.32
N ARG A 313 -25.46 1.83 22.16
CA ARG A 313 -24.82 0.88 21.26
C ARG A 313 -23.51 1.42 20.67
N LEU A 314 -22.56 0.54 20.40
CA LEU A 314 -21.34 0.86 19.67
C LEU A 314 -21.69 1.28 18.23
N ARG A 315 -21.12 2.38 17.77
CA ARG A 315 -21.27 2.87 16.40
C ARG A 315 -19.92 3.05 15.74
N LEU A 316 -19.74 2.46 14.57
CA LEU A 316 -18.53 2.53 13.76
C LEU A 316 -18.87 3.01 12.34
N ASP A 317 -17.88 3.45 11.58
CA ASP A 317 -18.05 3.67 10.14
C ASP A 317 -17.92 2.34 9.40
N ALA A 318 -18.94 1.95 8.65
CA ALA A 318 -18.95 0.69 7.88
C ALA A 318 -17.79 0.58 6.89
N ARG A 319 -17.30 1.71 6.36
CA ARG A 319 -16.15 1.74 5.46
C ARG A 319 -14.87 1.31 6.16
N TYR A 320 -14.69 1.78 7.39
CA TYR A 320 -13.52 1.45 8.19
C TYR A 320 -13.55 0.00 8.66
N VAL A 321 -14.72 -0.51 9.04
CA VAL A 321 -14.88 -1.94 9.38
C VAL A 321 -14.56 -2.81 8.16
N ALA A 322 -15.12 -2.50 6.99
CA ALA A 322 -14.85 -3.26 5.77
C ALA A 322 -13.36 -3.20 5.36
N ASN A 323 -12.73 -2.03 5.46
CA ASN A 323 -11.32 -1.87 5.13
C ASN A 323 -10.42 -2.65 6.11
N ALA A 324 -10.70 -2.56 7.41
CA ALA A 324 -9.96 -3.28 8.44
C ALA A 324 -10.07 -4.80 8.25
N CYS A 325 -11.28 -5.33 8.06
CA CYS A 325 -11.47 -6.76 7.79
C CYS A 325 -10.81 -7.22 6.49
N GLY A 326 -10.82 -6.37 5.45
CA GLY A 326 -10.17 -6.66 4.17
C GLY A 326 -8.64 -6.61 4.23
N ALA A 327 -8.08 -5.91 5.21
CA ALA A 327 -6.64 -5.75 5.40
C ALA A 327 -6.02 -6.80 6.33
N LEU A 328 -6.83 -7.42 7.19
CA LEU A 328 -6.39 -8.48 8.08
C LEU A 328 -6.29 -9.82 7.34
N TYR A 329 -5.31 -10.62 7.73
CA TYR A 329 -5.13 -11.99 7.25
C TYR A 329 -5.68 -12.99 8.28
N GLY A 330 -6.11 -14.17 7.82
CA GLY A 330 -6.71 -15.21 8.65
C GLY A 330 -8.22 -15.28 8.47
N ASP A 331 -8.82 -16.36 8.97
CA ASP A 331 -10.24 -16.67 8.77
C ASP A 331 -11.11 -15.99 9.82
N ARG A 332 -10.58 -15.75 11.01
CA ARG A 332 -11.31 -15.15 12.12
C ARG A 332 -10.79 -13.76 12.48
N VAL A 333 -11.65 -12.92 13.00
CA VAL A 333 -11.32 -11.61 13.56
C VAL A 333 -11.94 -11.44 14.93
N THR A 334 -11.17 -10.88 15.87
CA THR A 334 -11.63 -10.50 17.20
C THR A 334 -11.70 -8.98 17.32
N MET A 335 -12.84 -8.46 17.71
CA MET A 335 -13.03 -7.07 18.12
C MET A 335 -12.87 -6.97 19.64
N TYR A 336 -11.94 -6.14 20.08
CA TYR A 336 -11.70 -5.84 21.50
C TYR A 336 -12.37 -4.52 21.84
N VAL A 337 -13.38 -4.58 22.73
CA VAL A 337 -14.24 -3.44 23.05
C VAL A 337 -14.12 -3.08 24.53
N ALA A 338 -13.79 -1.84 24.81
CA ALA A 338 -13.65 -1.32 26.16
C ALA A 338 -14.29 0.05 26.32
N LEU A 339 -14.60 0.43 27.56
CA LEU A 339 -15.16 1.74 27.91
C LEU A 339 -14.10 2.61 28.60
N ARG A 340 -14.27 3.91 28.50
CA ARG A 340 -13.64 4.91 29.36
C ARG A 340 -14.41 4.99 30.68
N SER A 341 -13.83 5.59 31.70
CA SER A 341 -14.46 5.81 33.02
C SER A 341 -15.80 6.56 32.94
N ASN A 342 -16.04 7.31 31.89
CA ASN A 342 -17.29 8.05 31.64
C ASN A 342 -18.33 7.27 30.83
N GLY A 343 -18.17 5.96 30.63
CA GLY A 343 -19.08 5.09 29.88
C GLY A 343 -19.01 5.23 28.36
N ARG A 344 -18.08 6.04 27.81
CA ARG A 344 -17.87 6.15 26.37
C ARG A 344 -16.96 5.04 25.86
N TYR A 345 -17.21 4.55 24.67
CA TYR A 345 -16.33 3.58 24.03
C TYR A 345 -14.93 4.15 23.81
N LYS A 346 -13.92 3.32 24.08
CA LYS A 346 -12.55 3.53 23.59
C LYS A 346 -12.49 3.18 22.10
N PRO A 347 -11.40 3.51 21.38
CA PRO A 347 -11.17 2.95 20.06
C PRO A 347 -11.26 1.42 20.09
N VAL A 348 -11.89 0.84 19.09
CA VAL A 348 -12.08 -0.61 18.95
C VAL A 348 -10.87 -1.17 18.22
N LEU A 349 -10.24 -2.19 18.79
CA LEU A 349 -9.15 -2.92 18.17
C LEU A 349 -9.71 -4.15 17.46
N LEU A 350 -9.30 -4.36 16.22
CA LEU A 350 -9.54 -5.58 15.45
C LEU A 350 -8.20 -6.28 15.21
N ALA A 351 -8.14 -7.55 15.51
CA ALA A 351 -6.97 -8.38 15.23
C ALA A 351 -7.43 -9.82 14.92
N CYS A 352 -6.63 -10.58 14.19
CA CYS A 352 -6.89 -12.00 14.01
C CYS A 352 -6.38 -12.76 15.25
N PRO A 353 -7.19 -13.65 15.86
CA PRO A 353 -6.76 -14.42 17.03
C PRO A 353 -5.79 -15.55 16.67
N ASP A 354 -5.93 -16.10 15.48
CA ASP A 354 -5.20 -17.27 15.00
C ASP A 354 -4.30 -16.89 13.82
N ALA A 355 -2.98 -17.07 13.99
CA ALA A 355 -2.02 -16.90 12.90
C ALA A 355 -2.06 -18.12 11.97
N PRO A 356 -2.10 -17.95 10.63
CA PRO A 356 -1.60 -18.99 9.75
C PRO A 356 -0.12 -19.25 10.07
N ASP A 357 0.33 -20.51 9.99
CA ASP A 357 1.73 -20.85 10.18
C ASP A 357 2.63 -19.99 9.28
N GLY A 358 3.61 -19.33 9.89
CA GLY A 358 4.57 -18.47 9.18
C GLY A 358 4.19 -16.98 9.07
N PHE A 359 3.08 -16.54 9.65
CA PHE A 359 2.73 -15.12 9.73
C PHE A 359 2.91 -14.56 11.15
N ASP A 360 3.60 -13.44 11.25
CA ASP A 360 3.65 -12.67 12.50
C ASP A 360 2.34 -11.88 12.66
N MET A 361 1.48 -12.35 13.57
CA MET A 361 0.12 -11.83 13.80
C MET A 361 0.08 -10.54 14.59
N ARG A 362 1.01 -9.65 14.33
CA ARG A 362 0.98 -8.32 14.91
C ARG A 362 0.29 -7.29 14.01
N ASP A 363 -0.44 -7.76 12.99
CA ASP A 363 -1.30 -6.90 12.17
C ASP A 363 -2.55 -6.53 12.97
N GLU A 364 -2.72 -5.25 13.24
CA GLU A 364 -3.79 -4.73 14.07
C GLU A 364 -4.45 -3.52 13.43
N GLN A 365 -5.76 -3.44 13.59
CA GLN A 365 -6.60 -2.37 13.04
C GLN A 365 -7.37 -1.68 14.17
N LEU A 366 -7.30 -0.38 14.24
CA LEU A 366 -7.98 0.42 15.24
C LEU A 366 -9.01 1.33 14.58
N ILE A 367 -10.24 1.32 15.10
CA ILE A 367 -11.34 2.16 14.61
C ILE A 367 -11.87 3.01 15.76
N VAL A 368 -11.93 4.32 15.55
CA VAL A 368 -12.52 5.25 16.51
C VAL A 368 -14.04 5.22 16.39
N PRO A 369 -14.77 5.00 17.50
CA PRO A 369 -16.24 5.00 17.52
C PRO A 369 -16.81 6.37 17.16
N ILE A 370 -17.94 6.36 16.45
CA ILE A 370 -18.70 7.57 16.12
C ILE A 370 -19.44 8.05 17.38
N LEU A 371 -19.21 9.30 17.74
CA LEU A 371 -19.86 9.98 18.85
C LEU A 371 -21.05 10.78 18.26
N LEU A 372 -22.28 10.30 18.40
CA LEU A 372 -23.51 11.02 18.10
C LEU A 372 -24.26 11.31 19.40
#